data_14117b3fc2d0c281e1ab9f639330caac
#
_entry.id   14117b3fc2d0c281e1ab9f639330caac
#
_cell.length_a   1.000
_cell.length_b   1.000
_cell.length_c   1.000
_cell.angle_alpha   90.00
_cell.angle_beta   90.00
_cell.angle_gamma   90.00
#
_symmetry.space_group_name_H-M   'P 1'
#
loop_
_entity.id
_entity.type
_entity.pdbx_description
1 polymer ?
#
loop_
_entity_poly.entity_id
_entity_poly.type
_entity_poly.pdbx_seq_one_letter_code
_entity_poly.pdbx_strand_id
1 'polypeptide(L)'
;LFKKLHFQIEHLVSFLKRNYLFLILGLAAGSIFFFSRDKILSFTQVNLFYPPSIGLEGRYRQDNLPEEITQLITFGLIQNNQNNKPGPSPLVKSIDIENDNRDYIFHLDPDRSWHNGRKFTSSDIDFRVPGLNIETIDKYILKISSEKTFAPLLSLLKKPLFKKNLIGLGQYQVKKIQYQYNYISDLTLQNPNQKTDLLIYRFYPNQTDLITAFKLGEVDQIQTSYLPKEFSTQENIKITQTVQVNNQYSAIFLNTNKFNNKQFRQGLAYATPKTTDKNERCLGPISPNSWAYNNSVKQYNLSPQRAQELMEDSGERIDSINLTVNDRKLLATAEQIKQSWSKNLGINVIITIENQIDKQNFDAILAFGTIPHDPDQYYFWHSTQSNTNLTNFQDERIDKLLEEGRQLFDHQERKNIYQDLQRYLLEESPAIFLSYPTLYTISRIK
;
A
#
# COMPACT_ATOMS: atom_id res chain seq x y z
N LEU A 1 35.65 -72.30 28.29
CA LEU A 1 35.39 -71.15 27.39
C LEU A 1 35.02 -71.66 25.98
N PHE A 2 35.75 -72.61 25.38
CA PHE A 2 35.52 -73.09 24.01
C PHE A 2 34.16 -73.80 23.80
N LYS A 3 33.64 -74.59 24.73
CA LYS A 3 32.31 -75.23 24.64
C LYS A 3 31.14 -74.20 24.66
N LYS A 4 31.26 -73.10 25.39
CA LYS A 4 30.26 -71.99 25.44
C LYS A 4 30.24 -71.22 24.12
N LEU A 5 31.41 -70.97 23.55
CA LEU A 5 31.53 -70.30 22.26
C LEU A 5 30.96 -71.13 21.13
N HIS A 6 31.21 -72.45 21.09
CA HIS A 6 30.71 -73.38 20.09
C HIS A 6 29.16 -73.46 20.12
N PHE A 7 28.57 -73.53 21.32
CA PHE A 7 27.11 -73.53 21.51
C PHE A 7 26.48 -72.19 21.04
N GLN A 8 27.13 -71.04 21.28
CA GLN A 8 26.63 -69.75 20.78
C GLN A 8 26.69 -69.65 19.24
N ILE A 9 27.74 -70.20 18.62
CA ILE A 9 27.88 -70.21 17.15
C ILE A 9 26.84 -71.13 16.54
N GLU A 10 26.55 -72.32 17.08
CA GLU A 10 25.51 -73.24 16.57
C GLU A 10 24.11 -72.60 16.69
N HIS A 11 23.82 -71.94 17.79
CA HIS A 11 22.57 -71.18 17.97
C HIS A 11 22.45 -70.05 16.92
N LEU A 12 23.51 -69.28 16.69
CA LEU A 12 23.54 -68.23 15.71
C LEU A 12 23.34 -68.76 14.26
N VAL A 13 24.00 -69.86 13.93
CA VAL A 13 23.87 -70.52 12.60
C VAL A 13 22.44 -71.08 12.44
N SER A 14 21.86 -71.68 13.47
CA SER A 14 20.50 -72.16 13.43
C SER A 14 19.48 -71.03 13.31
N PHE A 15 19.69 -69.88 14.02
CA PHE A 15 18.87 -68.69 13.86
C PHE A 15 18.97 -68.10 12.50
N LEU A 16 20.16 -67.97 11.92
CA LEU A 16 20.41 -67.48 10.59
C LEU A 16 19.74 -68.36 9.50
N LYS A 17 19.89 -69.71 9.64
CA LYS A 17 19.24 -70.68 8.76
C LYS A 17 17.72 -70.64 8.81
N ARG A 18 17.14 -70.38 10.00
CA ARG A 18 15.70 -70.33 10.17
C ARG A 18 15.09 -69.03 9.67
N ASN A 19 15.85 -67.93 9.72
CA ASN A 19 15.36 -66.58 9.38
C ASN A 19 16.05 -65.98 8.14
N TYR A 20 16.76 -66.76 7.32
CA TYR A 20 17.54 -66.28 6.20
C TYR A 20 16.74 -65.46 5.18
N LEU A 21 15.44 -65.83 5.00
CA LEU A 21 14.52 -65.13 4.10
C LEU A 21 14.22 -63.72 4.59
N PHE A 22 14.04 -63.57 5.88
CA PHE A 22 13.80 -62.22 6.49
C PHE A 22 15.09 -61.36 6.46
N LEU A 23 16.27 -62.00 6.60
CA LEU A 23 17.55 -61.31 6.51
C LEU A 23 17.80 -60.84 5.08
N ILE A 24 17.52 -61.65 4.08
CA ILE A 24 17.63 -61.29 2.68
C ILE A 24 16.64 -60.15 2.31
N LEU A 25 15.37 -60.28 2.76
CA LEU A 25 14.35 -59.23 2.56
C LEU A 25 14.75 -57.94 3.24
N GLY A 26 15.28 -57.99 4.45
CA GLY A 26 15.77 -56.79 5.17
C GLY A 26 16.97 -56.14 4.49
N LEU A 27 17.92 -56.95 3.97
CA LEU A 27 19.05 -56.45 3.19
C LEU A 27 18.62 -55.87 1.84
N ALA A 28 17.69 -56.50 1.15
CA ALA A 28 17.14 -55.98 -0.09
C ALA A 28 16.38 -54.68 0.12
N ALA A 29 15.52 -54.60 1.17
CA ALA A 29 14.81 -53.38 1.52
C ALA A 29 15.77 -52.25 1.93
N GLY A 30 16.79 -52.55 2.74
CA GLY A 30 17.81 -51.59 3.14
C GLY A 30 18.64 -51.07 1.96
N SER A 31 18.98 -51.96 0.99
CA SER A 31 19.67 -51.59 -0.24
C SER A 31 18.78 -50.67 -1.11
N ILE A 32 17.51 -51.02 -1.30
CA ILE A 32 16.56 -50.19 -2.05
C ILE A 32 16.42 -48.83 -1.39
N PHE A 33 16.29 -48.78 -0.08
CA PHE A 33 16.22 -47.51 0.68
C PHE A 33 17.51 -46.70 0.53
N PHE A 34 18.69 -47.34 0.61
CA PHE A 34 20.00 -46.68 0.47
C PHE A 34 20.18 -46.09 -0.94
N PHE A 35 19.89 -46.83 -2.00
CA PHE A 35 20.00 -46.36 -3.38
C PHE A 35 18.88 -45.39 -3.80
N SER A 36 17.74 -45.41 -3.09
CA SER A 36 16.64 -44.51 -3.33
C SER A 36 16.69 -43.27 -2.42
N ARG A 37 17.62 -43.19 -1.48
CA ARG A 37 17.73 -42.16 -0.45
C ARG A 37 17.72 -40.77 -1.04
N ASP A 38 18.52 -40.53 -2.08
CA ASP A 38 18.63 -39.20 -2.69
C ASP A 38 17.37 -38.82 -3.48
N LYS A 39 16.68 -39.79 -4.09
CA LYS A 39 15.36 -39.58 -4.70
C LYS A 39 14.26 -39.36 -3.66
N ILE A 40 14.29 -40.07 -2.54
CA ILE A 40 13.35 -39.91 -1.44
C ILE A 40 13.59 -38.55 -0.75
N LEU A 41 14.84 -38.18 -0.49
CA LEU A 41 15.21 -36.88 0.09
C LEU A 41 14.85 -35.73 -0.86
N SER A 42 15.09 -35.87 -2.19
CA SER A 42 14.66 -34.84 -3.14
C SER A 42 13.14 -34.76 -3.25
N PHE A 43 12.42 -35.88 -3.17
CA PHE A 43 10.96 -35.90 -3.15
C PHE A 43 10.40 -35.31 -1.86
N THR A 44 11.00 -35.60 -0.69
CA THR A 44 10.61 -34.99 0.59
C THR A 44 11.00 -33.53 0.66
N GLN A 45 12.15 -33.12 0.14
CA GLN A 45 12.52 -31.70 0.04
C GLN A 45 11.59 -30.92 -0.88
N VAL A 46 11.19 -31.47 -2.03
CA VAL A 46 10.21 -30.83 -2.93
C VAL A 46 8.81 -30.73 -2.29
N ASN A 47 8.41 -31.73 -1.49
CA ASN A 47 7.09 -31.72 -0.84
C ASN A 47 7.07 -30.98 0.53
N LEU A 48 8.25 -30.69 1.13
CA LEU A 48 8.35 -29.93 2.40
C LEU A 48 8.59 -28.42 2.17
N PHE A 49 8.77 -27.98 0.93
CA PHE A 49 8.79 -26.56 0.61
C PHE A 49 7.36 -26.02 0.65
N TYR A 50 6.88 -25.69 1.85
CA TYR A 50 5.72 -24.83 1.97
C TYR A 50 6.08 -23.46 1.38
N PRO A 51 5.36 -23.00 0.36
CA PRO A 51 5.61 -21.67 -0.19
C PRO A 51 5.37 -20.63 0.91
N PRO A 52 6.19 -19.56 0.94
CA PRO A 52 6.04 -18.53 1.95
C PRO A 52 4.64 -17.94 1.93
N SER A 53 4.04 -17.86 3.11
CA SER A 53 2.71 -17.31 3.29
C SER A 53 2.77 -15.96 4.00
N ILE A 54 2.11 -14.95 3.41
CA ILE A 54 2.10 -13.58 3.86
C ILE A 54 0.69 -13.21 4.32
N GLY A 55 0.54 -12.87 5.58
CA GLY A 55 -0.71 -12.37 6.14
C GLY A 55 -0.81 -10.85 6.03
N LEU A 56 -1.96 -10.37 5.59
CA LEU A 56 -2.29 -8.95 5.49
C LEU A 56 -3.61 -8.66 6.18
N GLU A 57 -3.69 -7.52 6.87
CA GLU A 57 -4.94 -7.01 7.42
C GLU A 57 -5.76 -6.32 6.34
N GLY A 58 -7.07 -6.61 6.28
CA GLY A 58 -8.00 -5.94 5.40
C GLY A 58 -8.99 -6.89 4.73
N ARG A 59 -10.00 -6.27 4.12
CA ARG A 59 -11.03 -6.96 3.31
C ARG A 59 -10.89 -6.52 1.87
N TYR A 60 -10.34 -7.38 1.04
CA TYR A 60 -10.01 -7.07 -0.34
C TYR A 60 -10.92 -7.79 -1.32
N ARG A 61 -11.22 -7.11 -2.43
CA ARG A 61 -11.85 -7.65 -3.62
C ARG A 61 -10.84 -7.59 -4.77
N GLN A 62 -11.23 -8.08 -5.94
CA GLN A 62 -10.33 -8.05 -7.11
C GLN A 62 -9.97 -6.64 -7.57
N ASP A 63 -10.87 -5.67 -7.33
CA ASP A 63 -10.75 -4.28 -7.76
C ASP A 63 -9.99 -3.37 -6.79
N ASN A 64 -9.71 -3.85 -5.57
CA ASN A 64 -9.04 -3.06 -4.53
C ASN A 64 -7.90 -3.81 -3.82
N LEU A 65 -7.26 -4.76 -4.49
CA LEU A 65 -6.06 -5.43 -3.96
C LEU A 65 -4.93 -4.42 -3.69
N PRO A 66 -4.06 -4.67 -2.70
CA PRO A 66 -2.86 -3.87 -2.47
C PRO A 66 -2.00 -3.73 -3.73
N GLU A 67 -1.44 -2.54 -3.93
CA GLU A 67 -0.65 -2.23 -5.12
C GLU A 67 0.56 -3.17 -5.27
N GLU A 68 1.23 -3.49 -4.18
CA GLU A 68 2.35 -4.44 -4.14
C GLU A 68 2.00 -5.83 -4.69
N ILE A 69 0.74 -6.27 -4.50
CA ILE A 69 0.26 -7.55 -5.06
C ILE A 69 -0.11 -7.36 -6.53
N THR A 70 -0.81 -6.28 -6.87
CA THR A 70 -1.23 -6.05 -8.25
C THR A 70 -0.06 -5.87 -9.20
N GLN A 71 1.03 -5.22 -8.77
CA GLN A 71 2.27 -5.06 -9.55
C GLN A 71 2.99 -6.39 -9.84
N LEU A 72 2.82 -7.42 -9.02
CA LEU A 72 3.33 -8.76 -9.32
C LEU A 72 2.55 -9.44 -10.45
N ILE A 73 1.25 -9.17 -10.54
CA ILE A 73 0.33 -9.84 -11.47
C ILE A 73 0.29 -9.14 -12.83
N THR A 74 0.45 -7.81 -12.86
CA THR A 74 0.28 -7.04 -14.11
C THR A 74 1.00 -5.69 -14.05
N PHE A 75 1.02 -5.02 -15.20
CA PHE A 75 1.57 -3.67 -15.37
C PHE A 75 0.50 -2.70 -15.86
N GLY A 76 0.74 -1.39 -15.68
CA GLY A 76 0.10 -0.34 -16.47
C GLY A 76 0.85 -0.12 -17.80
N LEU A 77 0.46 0.87 -18.56
CA LEU A 77 1.24 1.28 -19.75
C LEU A 77 2.55 1.97 -19.36
N ILE A 78 2.55 2.61 -18.21
CA ILE A 78 3.68 3.36 -17.63
C ILE A 78 4.12 2.68 -16.33
N GLN A 79 5.41 2.74 -16.06
CA GLN A 79 6.01 2.41 -14.77
C GLN A 79 7.09 3.43 -14.41
N ASN A 80 7.56 3.46 -13.17
CA ASN A 80 8.73 4.24 -12.82
C ASN A 80 10.00 3.52 -13.28
N ASN A 81 10.91 4.27 -13.89
CA ASN A 81 12.26 3.79 -14.18
C ASN A 81 13.14 3.80 -12.91
N GLN A 82 14.40 3.39 -13.04
CA GLN A 82 15.37 3.34 -11.92
C GLN A 82 15.59 4.71 -11.24
N ASN A 83 15.32 5.81 -11.94
CA ASN A 83 15.43 7.17 -11.42
C ASN A 83 14.10 7.69 -10.86
N ASN A 84 13.13 6.82 -10.62
CA ASN A 84 11.78 7.13 -10.14
C ASN A 84 10.99 8.09 -11.06
N LYS A 85 11.33 8.16 -12.35
CA LYS A 85 10.61 8.94 -13.35
C LYS A 85 9.65 8.05 -14.15
N PRO A 86 8.48 8.56 -14.56
CA PRO A 86 7.58 7.83 -15.45
C PRO A 86 8.26 7.45 -16.76
N GLY A 87 8.10 6.21 -17.17
CA GLY A 87 8.62 5.68 -18.44
C GLY A 87 7.79 4.51 -18.93
N PRO A 88 8.04 3.99 -20.14
CA PRO A 88 7.31 2.87 -20.68
C PRO A 88 7.45 1.64 -19.78
N SER A 89 6.34 0.93 -19.58
CA SER A 89 6.33 -0.37 -18.92
C SER A 89 6.81 -1.47 -19.88
N PRO A 90 7.01 -2.72 -19.43
CA PRO A 90 7.31 -3.83 -20.32
C PRO A 90 6.26 -4.11 -21.41
N LEU A 91 5.09 -3.47 -21.35
CA LEU A 91 4.02 -3.59 -22.34
C LEU A 91 4.21 -2.66 -23.53
N VAL A 92 5.10 -1.66 -23.42
CA VAL A 92 5.26 -0.55 -24.38
C VAL A 92 6.71 -0.50 -24.83
N LYS A 93 6.94 -0.52 -26.15
CA LYS A 93 8.27 -0.39 -26.75
C LYS A 93 8.74 1.05 -26.79
N SER A 94 7.85 1.96 -27.21
CA SER A 94 8.13 3.40 -27.30
C SER A 94 6.87 4.23 -27.13
N ILE A 95 7.07 5.51 -26.82
CA ILE A 95 6.01 6.51 -26.71
C ILE A 95 6.47 7.73 -27.52
N ASP A 96 5.69 8.11 -28.53
CA ASP A 96 5.88 9.33 -29.24
C ASP A 96 4.93 10.39 -28.65
N ILE A 97 5.44 11.59 -28.44
CA ILE A 97 4.70 12.69 -27.85
C ILE A 97 4.63 13.81 -28.90
N GLU A 98 3.42 14.21 -29.26
CA GLU A 98 3.14 15.17 -30.30
C GLU A 98 2.20 16.26 -29.82
N ASN A 99 1.98 17.28 -30.68
CA ASN A 99 0.98 18.30 -30.49
C ASN A 99 1.07 19.03 -29.14
N ASP A 100 2.30 19.48 -28.79
CA ASP A 100 2.59 20.17 -27.52
C ASP A 100 2.16 19.38 -26.28
N ASN A 101 2.55 18.10 -26.22
CA ASN A 101 2.23 17.17 -25.13
C ASN A 101 0.70 16.92 -24.95
N ARG A 102 -0.09 17.05 -25.98
CA ARG A 102 -1.53 16.68 -25.96
C ARG A 102 -1.82 15.32 -26.54
N ASP A 103 -0.94 14.82 -27.43
CA ASP A 103 -1.08 13.52 -28.08
C ASP A 103 0.06 12.59 -27.69
N TYR A 104 -0.28 11.41 -27.23
CA TYR A 104 0.64 10.34 -26.84
C TYR A 104 0.35 9.09 -27.66
N ILE A 105 1.33 8.65 -28.46
CA ILE A 105 1.23 7.46 -29.30
C ILE A 105 2.05 6.37 -28.66
N PHE A 106 1.37 5.33 -28.19
CA PHE A 106 1.98 4.17 -27.55
C PHE A 106 2.19 3.05 -28.55
N HIS A 107 3.44 2.64 -28.75
CA HIS A 107 3.78 1.44 -29.53
C HIS A 107 3.89 0.25 -28.58
N LEU A 108 2.89 -0.62 -28.62
CA LEU A 108 2.82 -1.79 -27.75
C LEU A 108 3.79 -2.89 -28.18
N ASP A 109 4.25 -3.70 -27.23
CA ASP A 109 5.11 -4.85 -27.52
C ASP A 109 4.26 -6.04 -28.05
N PRO A 110 4.41 -6.44 -29.34
CA PRO A 110 3.62 -7.51 -29.93
C PRO A 110 3.94 -8.90 -29.34
N ASP A 111 5.05 -9.03 -28.61
CA ASP A 111 5.44 -10.31 -28.03
C ASP A 111 4.74 -10.57 -26.68
N ARG A 112 4.10 -9.56 -26.11
CA ARG A 112 3.36 -9.69 -24.86
C ARG A 112 2.06 -10.46 -25.01
N SER A 113 1.81 -11.29 -24.01
CA SER A 113 0.59 -12.08 -23.93
C SER A 113 0.07 -12.09 -22.49
N TRP A 114 -1.24 -12.07 -22.37
CA TRP A 114 -1.93 -12.26 -21.11
C TRP A 114 -1.62 -13.66 -20.53
N HIS A 115 -1.73 -13.83 -19.23
CA HIS A 115 -1.51 -15.13 -18.57
C HIS A 115 -2.35 -16.29 -19.13
N ASN A 116 -3.43 -15.97 -19.85
CA ASN A 116 -4.24 -16.99 -20.57
C ASN A 116 -3.76 -17.29 -22.00
N GLY A 117 -2.60 -16.79 -22.40
CA GLY A 117 -1.97 -17.02 -23.70
C GLY A 117 -2.48 -16.11 -24.84
N ARG A 118 -3.53 -15.28 -24.62
CA ARG A 118 -4.01 -14.34 -25.66
C ARG A 118 -3.03 -13.19 -25.81
N LYS A 119 -2.77 -12.75 -27.03
CA LYS A 119 -1.94 -11.59 -27.31
C LYS A 119 -2.52 -10.32 -26.68
N PHE A 120 -1.65 -9.49 -26.13
CA PHE A 120 -1.99 -8.16 -25.68
C PHE A 120 -2.07 -7.20 -26.87
N THR A 121 -3.11 -6.41 -26.95
CA THR A 121 -3.38 -5.50 -28.07
C THR A 121 -3.96 -4.18 -27.59
N SER A 122 -3.93 -3.16 -28.44
CA SER A 122 -4.50 -1.83 -28.16
C SER A 122 -5.98 -1.87 -27.78
N SER A 123 -6.76 -2.81 -28.33
CA SER A 123 -8.17 -2.99 -27.99
C SER A 123 -8.42 -3.57 -26.58
N ASP A 124 -7.39 -4.03 -25.90
CA ASP A 124 -7.49 -4.48 -24.51
C ASP A 124 -7.44 -3.32 -23.51
N ILE A 125 -7.18 -2.10 -23.98
CA ILE A 125 -6.97 -0.91 -23.14
C ILE A 125 -8.24 -0.08 -23.13
N ASP A 126 -8.90 0.01 -21.97
CA ASP A 126 -10.10 0.82 -21.76
C ASP A 126 -9.90 1.70 -20.50
N PHE A 127 -9.29 2.86 -20.69
CA PHE A 127 -9.22 3.89 -19.66
C PHE A 127 -10.36 4.88 -19.85
N ARG A 128 -11.22 5.01 -18.87
CA ARG A 128 -12.29 6.01 -18.85
C ARG A 128 -11.87 7.18 -17.98
N VAL A 129 -11.17 8.13 -18.58
CA VAL A 129 -10.74 9.37 -17.90
C VAL A 129 -11.43 10.53 -18.61
N PRO A 130 -12.25 11.34 -17.90
CA PRO A 130 -12.87 12.52 -18.48
C PRO A 130 -11.83 13.46 -19.11
N GLY A 131 -12.10 13.93 -20.34
CA GLY A 131 -11.20 14.83 -21.08
C GLY A 131 -10.06 14.14 -21.83
N LEU A 132 -9.97 12.80 -21.79
CA LEU A 132 -9.07 12.01 -22.63
C LEU A 132 -9.84 11.28 -23.72
N ASN A 133 -9.33 11.34 -24.95
CA ASN A 133 -9.76 10.51 -26.06
C ASN A 133 -8.75 9.39 -26.29
N ILE A 134 -9.25 8.14 -26.38
CA ILE A 134 -8.42 6.95 -26.57
C ILE A 134 -8.82 6.31 -27.89
N GLU A 135 -7.87 6.23 -28.80
CA GLU A 135 -8.08 5.73 -30.17
C GLU A 135 -7.11 4.56 -30.45
N THR A 136 -7.68 3.46 -30.91
CA THR A 136 -6.91 2.33 -31.44
C THR A 136 -6.58 2.62 -32.91
N ILE A 137 -5.33 3.02 -33.21
CA ILE A 137 -4.88 3.26 -34.59
C ILE A 137 -4.61 1.94 -35.30
N ASP A 138 -3.94 1.01 -34.61
CA ASP A 138 -3.61 -0.33 -35.12
C ASP A 138 -3.63 -1.31 -33.94
N LYS A 139 -3.50 -2.58 -34.24
CA LYS A 139 -3.46 -3.70 -33.28
C LYS A 139 -2.47 -3.45 -32.13
N TYR A 140 -1.37 -2.77 -32.41
CA TYR A 140 -0.29 -2.49 -31.46
C TYR A 140 0.04 -1.01 -31.32
N ILE A 141 -0.85 -0.14 -31.82
CA ILE A 141 -0.67 1.31 -31.73
C ILE A 141 -1.92 1.93 -31.10
N LEU A 142 -1.71 2.61 -29.98
CA LEU A 142 -2.76 3.31 -29.25
C LEU A 142 -2.43 4.80 -29.19
N LYS A 143 -3.37 5.65 -29.55
CA LYS A 143 -3.27 7.09 -29.33
C LYS A 143 -4.13 7.52 -28.17
N ILE A 144 -3.55 8.31 -27.26
CA ILE A 144 -4.26 9.00 -26.18
C ILE A 144 -4.10 10.48 -26.39
N SER A 145 -5.20 11.20 -26.55
CA SER A 145 -5.21 12.64 -26.79
C SER A 145 -6.05 13.39 -25.76
N SER A 146 -5.69 14.64 -25.48
CA SER A 146 -6.41 15.54 -24.60
C SER A 146 -6.63 16.89 -25.25
N GLU A 147 -7.73 17.56 -24.93
CA GLU A 147 -8.02 18.91 -25.45
C GLU A 147 -7.03 19.95 -24.91
N LYS A 148 -6.63 19.80 -23.65
CA LYS A 148 -5.63 20.65 -22.95
C LYS A 148 -4.45 19.80 -22.54
N THR A 149 -3.30 20.43 -22.38
CA THR A 149 -2.13 19.81 -21.78
C THR A 149 -2.47 19.23 -20.41
N PHE A 150 -2.05 17.98 -20.15
CA PHE A 150 -2.34 17.29 -18.91
C PHE A 150 -1.10 16.51 -18.40
N ALA A 151 -0.25 17.19 -17.66
CA ALA A 151 1.01 16.66 -17.18
C ALA A 151 0.90 15.40 -16.29
N PRO A 152 -0.17 15.18 -15.47
CA PRO A 152 -0.33 13.96 -14.71
C PRO A 152 -0.68 12.71 -15.53
N LEU A 153 -0.93 12.82 -16.85
CA LEU A 153 -1.36 11.70 -17.69
C LEU A 153 -0.54 10.43 -17.52
N LEU A 154 0.79 10.55 -17.63
CA LEU A 154 1.68 9.39 -17.51
C LEU A 154 1.55 8.72 -16.15
N SER A 155 1.28 9.47 -15.08
CA SER A 155 1.05 8.90 -13.75
C SER A 155 -0.26 8.15 -13.64
N LEU A 156 -1.32 8.58 -14.32
CA LEU A 156 -2.59 7.84 -14.39
C LEU A 156 -2.45 6.52 -15.14
N LEU A 157 -1.59 6.48 -16.16
CA LEU A 157 -1.35 5.28 -16.97
C LEU A 157 -0.48 4.21 -16.29
N LYS A 158 -0.04 4.45 -15.05
CA LYS A 158 0.55 3.42 -14.18
C LYS A 158 -0.50 2.44 -13.63
N LYS A 159 -1.80 2.81 -13.72
CA LYS A 159 -2.88 1.95 -13.26
C LYS A 159 -2.78 0.55 -13.89
N PRO A 160 -2.75 -0.52 -13.07
CA PRO A 160 -2.59 -1.89 -13.54
C PRO A 160 -3.73 -2.30 -14.49
N LEU A 161 -3.36 -2.98 -15.59
CA LEU A 161 -4.31 -3.51 -16.57
C LEU A 161 -4.68 -4.95 -16.21
N PHE A 162 -5.97 -5.21 -16.04
CA PHE A 162 -6.49 -6.55 -15.74
C PHE A 162 -7.62 -6.94 -16.69
N LYS A 163 -7.66 -8.23 -17.02
CA LYS A 163 -8.88 -8.88 -17.46
C LYS A 163 -9.64 -9.48 -16.28
N LYS A 164 -10.87 -9.91 -16.50
CA LYS A 164 -11.70 -10.58 -15.49
C LYS A 164 -10.92 -11.70 -14.80
N ASN A 165 -11.13 -11.87 -13.50
CA ASN A 165 -10.46 -12.86 -12.64
C ASN A 165 -8.95 -12.63 -12.47
N LEU A 166 -8.52 -11.37 -12.43
CA LEU A 166 -7.12 -10.98 -12.24
C LEU A 166 -6.14 -11.60 -13.26
N ILE A 167 -6.60 -11.85 -14.49
CA ILE A 167 -5.70 -12.24 -15.56
C ILE A 167 -4.86 -11.01 -15.92
N GLY A 168 -3.56 -11.11 -15.72
CA GLY A 168 -2.60 -10.02 -15.89
C GLY A 168 -1.54 -10.31 -16.95
N LEU A 169 -0.48 -9.49 -16.93
CA LEU A 169 0.64 -9.46 -17.88
C LEU A 169 2.00 -9.47 -17.15
N GLY A 170 1.99 -9.65 -15.82
CA GLY A 170 3.16 -9.55 -14.96
C GLY A 170 3.93 -10.86 -14.80
N GLN A 171 4.84 -10.85 -13.83
CA GLN A 171 5.70 -11.98 -13.53
C GLN A 171 4.95 -13.16 -12.91
N TYR A 172 3.92 -12.89 -12.12
CA TYR A 172 3.13 -13.90 -11.43
C TYR A 172 1.72 -13.95 -11.98
N GLN A 173 1.23 -15.15 -12.25
CA GLN A 173 -0.18 -15.40 -12.56
C GLN A 173 -0.95 -15.85 -11.33
N VAL A 174 -2.23 -15.54 -11.28
CA VAL A 174 -3.12 -16.05 -10.25
C VAL A 174 -3.39 -17.53 -10.49
N LYS A 175 -2.98 -18.37 -9.54
CA LYS A 175 -3.20 -19.83 -9.55
C LYS A 175 -4.50 -20.23 -8.87
N LYS A 176 -4.81 -19.56 -7.75
CA LYS A 176 -5.99 -19.86 -6.92
C LYS A 176 -6.46 -18.60 -6.19
N ILE A 177 -7.76 -18.40 -6.16
CA ILE A 177 -8.41 -17.41 -5.32
C ILE A 177 -9.43 -18.14 -4.46
N GLN A 178 -9.43 -17.87 -3.16
CA GLN A 178 -10.48 -18.30 -2.24
C GLN A 178 -11.22 -17.07 -1.71
N TYR A 179 -12.51 -17.23 -1.49
CA TYR A 179 -13.37 -16.17 -0.98
C TYR A 179 -14.03 -16.59 0.30
N GLN A 180 -14.13 -15.64 1.22
CA GLN A 180 -14.99 -15.72 2.38
C GLN A 180 -16.01 -14.60 2.28
N TYR A 181 -17.28 -14.93 2.15
CA TYR A 181 -18.34 -14.01 1.72
C TYR A 181 -17.98 -13.39 0.35
N ASN A 182 -17.87 -12.07 0.24
CA ASN A 182 -17.54 -11.38 -1.01
C ASN A 182 -16.08 -10.83 -1.05
N TYR A 183 -15.24 -11.28 -0.10
CA TYR A 183 -13.85 -10.83 0.02
C TYR A 183 -12.89 -11.99 -0.23
N ILE A 184 -11.74 -11.67 -0.79
CA ILE A 184 -10.67 -12.65 -0.97
C ILE A 184 -10.13 -13.01 0.42
N SER A 185 -10.13 -14.30 0.75
CA SER A 185 -9.49 -14.84 1.96
C SER A 185 -8.05 -15.30 1.68
N ASP A 186 -7.84 -15.94 0.50
CA ASP A 186 -6.54 -16.44 0.10
C ASP A 186 -6.30 -16.18 -1.38
N LEU A 187 -5.08 -15.77 -1.71
CA LEU A 187 -4.62 -15.57 -3.07
C LEU A 187 -3.29 -16.29 -3.27
N THR A 188 -3.26 -17.27 -4.16
CA THR A 188 -2.02 -17.96 -4.53
C THR A 188 -1.56 -17.47 -5.89
N LEU A 189 -0.35 -16.93 -5.93
CA LEU A 189 0.35 -16.50 -7.13
C LEU A 189 1.42 -17.53 -7.51
N GLN A 190 1.64 -17.75 -8.79
CA GLN A 190 2.64 -18.66 -9.34
C GLN A 190 3.41 -17.98 -10.46
N ASN A 191 4.72 -18.10 -10.43
CA ASN A 191 5.56 -17.73 -11.56
C ASN A 191 5.39 -18.79 -12.67
N PRO A 192 4.86 -18.43 -13.86
CA PRO A 192 4.62 -19.40 -14.93
C PRO A 192 5.90 -20.06 -15.45
N ASN A 193 7.05 -19.38 -15.35
CA ASN A 193 8.35 -19.89 -15.77
C ASN A 193 9.01 -20.81 -14.72
N GLN A 194 8.59 -20.71 -13.46
CA GLN A 194 9.14 -21.48 -12.35
C GLN A 194 7.99 -21.98 -11.45
N LYS A 195 7.45 -23.16 -11.75
CA LYS A 195 6.24 -23.70 -11.10
C LYS A 195 6.34 -23.88 -9.59
N THR A 196 7.55 -23.97 -9.03
CA THR A 196 7.82 -24.05 -7.59
C THR A 196 7.84 -22.68 -6.92
N ASP A 197 7.96 -21.59 -7.68
CA ASP A 197 7.92 -20.21 -7.18
C ASP A 197 6.46 -19.78 -6.97
N LEU A 198 6.02 -19.93 -5.73
CA LEU A 198 4.66 -19.66 -5.26
C LEU A 198 4.70 -18.61 -4.16
N LEU A 199 3.75 -17.68 -4.20
CA LEU A 199 3.48 -16.72 -3.13
C LEU A 199 2.04 -16.92 -2.67
N ILE A 200 1.82 -17.04 -1.35
CA ILE A 200 0.49 -17.18 -0.78
C ILE A 200 0.20 -15.95 0.08
N TYR A 201 -0.83 -15.21 -0.29
CA TYR A 201 -1.37 -14.12 0.51
C TYR A 201 -2.63 -14.58 1.23
N ARG A 202 -2.72 -14.31 2.54
CA ARG A 202 -3.90 -14.55 3.37
C ARG A 202 -4.39 -13.25 3.97
N PHE A 203 -5.67 -12.98 3.84
CA PHE A 203 -6.26 -11.72 4.26
C PHE A 203 -7.10 -11.93 5.51
N TYR A 204 -6.83 -11.14 6.54
CA TYR A 204 -7.51 -11.20 7.82
C TYR A 204 -8.33 -9.94 8.05
N PRO A 205 -9.57 -10.04 8.52
CA PRO A 205 -10.48 -8.90 8.61
C PRO A 205 -10.04 -7.83 9.60
N ASN A 206 -9.17 -8.17 10.56
CA ASN A 206 -8.65 -7.28 11.58
C ASN A 206 -7.27 -7.73 12.07
N GLN A 207 -6.60 -6.83 12.77
CA GLN A 207 -5.25 -7.01 13.28
C GLN A 207 -5.13 -8.16 14.31
N THR A 208 -6.14 -8.37 15.15
CA THR A 208 -6.13 -9.43 16.16
C THR A 208 -6.08 -10.81 15.52
N ASP A 209 -6.90 -11.04 14.51
CA ASP A 209 -6.93 -12.29 13.75
C ASP A 209 -5.60 -12.51 13.02
N LEU A 210 -5.05 -11.46 12.40
CA LEU A 210 -3.75 -11.49 11.71
C LEU A 210 -2.61 -11.89 12.67
N ILE A 211 -2.52 -11.26 13.84
CA ILE A 211 -1.49 -11.55 14.84
C ILE A 211 -1.67 -12.98 15.38
N THR A 212 -2.91 -13.40 15.60
CA THR A 212 -3.22 -14.76 16.08
C THR A 212 -2.78 -15.81 15.05
N ALA A 213 -3.09 -15.61 13.78
CA ALA A 213 -2.67 -16.50 12.69
C ALA A 213 -1.14 -16.60 12.60
N PHE A 214 -0.41 -15.49 12.77
CA PHE A 214 1.04 -15.53 12.82
C PHE A 214 1.54 -16.31 14.05
N LYS A 215 0.98 -16.11 15.23
CA LYS A 215 1.36 -16.87 16.46
C LYS A 215 1.12 -18.37 16.28
N LEU A 216 0.03 -18.76 15.66
CA LEU A 216 -0.33 -20.16 15.38
C LEU A 216 0.50 -20.80 14.25
N GLY A 217 1.30 -20.02 13.52
CA GLY A 217 2.08 -20.52 12.39
C GLY A 217 1.29 -20.74 11.10
N GLU A 218 0.10 -20.16 11.00
CA GLU A 218 -0.70 -20.21 9.77
C GLU A 218 -0.07 -19.41 8.64
N VAL A 219 0.67 -18.34 8.99
CA VAL A 219 1.44 -17.51 8.06
C VAL A 219 2.88 -17.35 8.54
N ASP A 220 3.82 -17.26 7.60
CA ASP A 220 5.27 -17.12 7.88
C ASP A 220 5.66 -15.66 8.13
N GLN A 221 4.92 -14.73 7.54
CA GLN A 221 5.16 -13.30 7.58
C GLN A 221 3.83 -12.56 7.70
N ILE A 222 3.84 -11.44 8.40
CA ILE A 222 2.71 -10.51 8.47
C ILE A 222 3.17 -9.07 8.22
N GLN A 223 2.24 -8.25 7.72
CA GLN A 223 2.39 -6.80 7.67
C GLN A 223 1.31 -6.16 8.54
N THR A 224 1.71 -5.31 9.48
CA THR A 224 0.82 -4.70 10.48
C THR A 224 1.25 -3.28 10.82
N SER A 225 0.30 -2.42 11.16
CA SER A 225 0.57 -1.06 11.65
C SER A 225 0.94 -0.99 13.15
N TYR A 226 0.88 -2.11 13.85
CA TYR A 226 1.17 -2.21 15.28
C TYR A 226 2.19 -3.30 15.55
N LEU A 227 3.19 -3.01 16.36
CA LEU A 227 4.19 -3.97 16.82
C LEU A 227 3.81 -4.50 18.20
N PRO A 228 3.35 -5.76 18.34
CA PRO A 228 3.15 -6.38 19.64
C PRO A 228 4.46 -6.46 20.43
N LYS A 229 4.44 -6.03 21.70
CA LYS A 229 5.64 -5.99 22.56
C LYS A 229 6.34 -7.35 22.67
N GLU A 230 5.57 -8.43 22.70
CA GLU A 230 6.08 -9.79 22.81
C GLU A 230 6.96 -10.21 21.61
N PHE A 231 6.77 -9.62 20.43
CA PHE A 231 7.60 -9.95 19.27
C PHE A 231 8.98 -9.29 19.33
N SER A 232 9.09 -8.15 20.00
CA SER A 232 10.35 -7.41 20.11
C SER A 232 11.44 -8.16 20.91
N THR A 233 11.05 -9.18 21.69
CA THR A 233 11.95 -9.95 22.57
C THR A 233 12.23 -11.37 22.07
N GLN A 234 11.66 -11.77 20.90
CA GLN A 234 11.83 -13.13 20.37
C GLN A 234 12.96 -13.18 19.35
N GLU A 235 13.98 -13.99 19.63
CA GLU A 235 15.17 -14.13 18.77
C GLU A 235 14.88 -14.79 17.41
N ASN A 236 13.80 -15.57 17.31
CA ASN A 236 13.38 -16.25 16.09
C ASN A 236 12.46 -15.40 15.18
N ILE A 237 12.31 -14.11 15.49
CA ILE A 237 11.48 -13.18 14.74
C ILE A 237 12.35 -12.04 14.19
N LYS A 238 12.22 -11.79 12.88
CA LYS A 238 12.79 -10.61 12.23
C LYS A 238 11.71 -9.56 12.07
N ILE A 239 12.00 -8.34 12.52
CA ILE A 239 11.12 -7.18 12.40
C ILE A 239 11.78 -6.16 11.49
N THR A 240 11.05 -5.69 10.49
CA THR A 240 11.43 -4.57 9.63
C THR A 240 10.38 -3.48 9.74
N GLN A 241 10.80 -2.27 10.04
CA GLN A 241 9.94 -1.09 10.11
C GLN A 241 10.08 -0.28 8.83
N THR A 242 8.96 0.15 8.26
CA THR A 242 8.92 1.00 7.06
C THR A 242 7.89 2.11 7.26
N VAL A 243 8.30 3.35 7.11
CA VAL A 243 7.39 4.50 7.12
C VAL A 243 6.78 4.69 5.74
N GLN A 244 5.45 4.76 5.65
CA GLN A 244 4.68 4.75 4.39
C GLN A 244 4.54 6.16 3.79
N VAL A 245 5.65 6.84 3.56
CA VAL A 245 5.68 8.24 3.11
C VAL A 245 5.15 8.48 1.68
N ASN A 246 5.00 7.42 0.88
CA ASN A 246 4.57 7.54 -0.52
C ASN A 246 3.10 7.18 -0.73
N ASN A 247 2.42 6.61 0.27
CA ASN A 247 1.10 6.03 0.06
C ASN A 247 0.00 6.83 0.74
N GLN A 248 0.21 7.21 2.00
CA GLN A 248 -0.81 7.89 2.80
C GLN A 248 -0.22 8.66 3.97
N TYR A 249 -1.00 9.58 4.50
CA TYR A 249 -0.73 10.33 5.72
C TYR A 249 -1.96 10.37 6.61
N SER A 250 -1.80 10.58 7.91
CA SER A 250 -2.92 10.89 8.81
C SER A 250 -3.06 12.41 8.95
N ALA A 251 -4.30 12.91 8.93
CA ALA A 251 -4.59 14.33 9.12
C ALA A 251 -5.97 14.54 9.74
N ILE A 252 -6.16 15.73 10.34
CA ILE A 252 -7.46 16.25 10.71
C ILE A 252 -7.91 17.18 9.58
N PHE A 253 -9.00 16.85 8.93
CA PHE A 253 -9.65 17.66 7.90
C PHE A 253 -10.72 18.51 8.57
N LEU A 254 -10.59 19.83 8.50
CA LEU A 254 -11.51 20.79 9.15
C LEU A 254 -12.59 21.23 8.17
N ASN A 255 -13.84 21.28 8.60
CA ASN A 255 -14.90 21.84 7.79
C ASN A 255 -14.76 23.37 7.72
N THR A 256 -14.25 23.88 6.60
CA THR A 256 -13.99 25.31 6.44
C THR A 256 -15.26 26.15 6.31
N ASN A 257 -16.40 25.56 5.97
CA ASN A 257 -17.70 26.25 6.03
C ASN A 257 -18.12 26.56 7.47
N LYS A 258 -17.73 25.70 8.42
CA LYS A 258 -17.99 25.91 9.85
C LYS A 258 -16.86 26.70 10.52
N PHE A 259 -15.63 26.38 10.26
CA PHE A 259 -14.44 27.03 10.76
C PHE A 259 -13.83 27.91 9.67
N ASN A 260 -14.51 29.00 9.32
CA ASN A 260 -14.10 29.87 8.22
C ASN A 260 -12.92 30.78 8.59
N ASN A 261 -12.71 31.07 9.88
CA ASN A 261 -11.62 31.89 10.35
C ASN A 261 -10.30 31.13 10.32
N LYS A 262 -9.34 31.66 9.58
CA LYS A 262 -7.98 31.08 9.42
C LYS A 262 -7.22 30.99 10.74
N GLN A 263 -7.31 32.04 11.60
CA GLN A 263 -6.60 32.07 12.88
C GLN A 263 -7.12 30.98 13.81
N PHE A 264 -8.43 30.73 13.81
CA PHE A 264 -9.04 29.64 14.56
C PHE A 264 -8.47 28.28 14.12
N ARG A 265 -8.43 28.01 12.81
CA ARG A 265 -7.86 26.75 12.28
C ARG A 265 -6.36 26.60 12.60
N GLN A 266 -5.60 27.68 12.53
CA GLN A 266 -4.19 27.71 12.93
C GLN A 266 -4.02 27.49 14.44
N GLY A 267 -4.91 28.03 15.27
CA GLY A 267 -4.95 27.78 16.71
C GLY A 267 -5.15 26.29 17.02
N LEU A 268 -6.13 25.63 16.37
CA LEU A 268 -6.30 24.18 16.46
C LEU A 268 -5.02 23.42 16.04
N ALA A 269 -4.36 23.88 14.96
CA ALA A 269 -3.13 23.26 14.48
C ALA A 269 -1.98 23.36 15.49
N TYR A 270 -1.79 24.50 16.16
CA TYR A 270 -0.79 24.66 17.22
C TYR A 270 -1.14 23.92 18.52
N ALA A 271 -2.42 23.70 18.80
CA ALA A 271 -2.86 22.89 19.95
C ALA A 271 -2.83 21.39 19.69
N THR A 272 -2.60 20.96 18.47
CA THR A 272 -2.59 19.52 18.10
C THR A 272 -1.23 18.89 18.36
N PRO A 273 -1.13 17.82 19.18
CA PRO A 273 0.12 17.07 19.34
C PRO A 273 0.48 16.34 18.04
N LYS A 274 1.77 16.26 17.77
CA LYS A 274 2.32 15.62 16.57
C LYS A 274 3.51 14.76 16.96
N THR A 275 3.80 13.74 16.15
CA THR A 275 4.98 12.91 16.38
C THR A 275 6.27 13.74 16.38
N THR A 276 7.20 13.41 17.26
CA THR A 276 8.53 14.01 17.33
C THR A 276 9.54 13.29 16.42
N ASP A 277 9.19 12.09 15.95
CA ASP A 277 10.00 11.38 14.95
C ASP A 277 9.89 12.09 13.61
N LYS A 278 11.03 12.61 13.14
CA LYS A 278 11.11 13.35 11.89
C LYS A 278 10.77 12.50 10.66
N ASN A 279 11.02 11.20 10.72
CA ASN A 279 10.72 10.29 9.61
C ASN A 279 9.21 10.04 9.48
N GLU A 280 8.50 10.04 10.60
CA GLU A 280 7.05 9.85 10.64
C GLU A 280 6.27 11.17 10.51
N ARG A 281 6.91 12.32 10.72
CA ARG A 281 6.26 13.63 10.73
C ARG A 281 5.79 14.03 9.33
N CYS A 282 4.49 14.15 9.14
CA CYS A 282 3.90 14.65 7.90
C CYS A 282 3.75 16.18 7.96
N LEU A 283 4.31 16.89 6.98
CA LEU A 283 4.20 18.35 6.87
C LEU A 283 3.12 18.80 5.88
N GLY A 284 2.66 17.93 4.98
CA GLY A 284 1.70 18.31 3.96
C GLY A 284 1.29 17.12 3.07
N PRO A 285 0.47 17.34 2.04
CA PRO A 285 -0.13 16.27 1.24
C PRO A 285 0.81 15.68 0.18
N ILE A 286 2.02 16.21 0.04
CA ILE A 286 3.03 15.75 -0.93
C ILE A 286 4.12 14.97 -0.20
N SER A 287 4.48 13.78 -0.73
CA SER A 287 5.51 12.91 -0.15
C SER A 287 6.87 13.60 -0.06
N PRO A 288 7.65 13.38 1.02
CA PRO A 288 9.03 13.85 1.11
C PRO A 288 9.95 13.25 0.03
N ASN A 289 9.57 12.14 -0.59
CA ASN A 289 10.27 11.53 -1.71
C ASN A 289 9.88 12.14 -3.07
N SER A 290 8.90 13.04 -3.10
CA SER A 290 8.48 13.72 -4.33
C SER A 290 9.47 14.83 -4.69
N TRP A 291 9.74 14.96 -5.98
CA TRP A 291 10.51 16.06 -6.54
C TRP A 291 9.91 17.45 -6.25
N ALA A 292 8.62 17.52 -5.97
CA ALA A 292 7.87 18.75 -5.69
C ALA A 292 7.76 19.07 -4.19
N TYR A 293 8.34 18.23 -3.31
CA TYR A 293 8.24 18.42 -1.87
C TYR A 293 8.84 19.75 -1.40
N ASN A 294 8.16 20.40 -0.46
CA ASN A 294 8.60 21.61 0.19
C ASN A 294 8.78 21.38 1.70
N ASN A 295 10.02 21.35 2.16
CA ASN A 295 10.33 21.21 3.59
C ASN A 295 10.35 22.54 4.35
N SER A 296 10.27 23.68 3.63
CA SER A 296 10.31 25.03 4.20
C SER A 296 8.90 25.59 4.45
N VAL A 297 7.94 24.72 4.75
CA VAL A 297 6.57 25.10 5.08
C VAL A 297 6.36 25.28 6.57
N LYS A 298 5.27 25.93 6.95
CA LYS A 298 4.87 26.13 8.34
C LYS A 298 4.59 24.79 9.02
N GLN A 299 5.28 24.48 10.11
CA GLN A 299 5.24 23.15 10.73
C GLN A 299 4.20 22.96 11.82
N TYR A 300 3.66 24.04 12.40
CA TYR A 300 2.68 24.00 13.50
C TYR A 300 3.10 23.07 14.64
N ASN A 301 4.32 23.21 15.14
CA ASN A 301 4.78 22.48 16.31
C ASN A 301 3.89 22.83 17.50
N LEU A 302 3.67 21.87 18.41
CA LEU A 302 2.80 22.06 19.57
C LEU A 302 3.25 23.28 20.37
N SER A 303 2.37 24.29 20.47
CA SER A 303 2.57 25.51 21.22
C SER A 303 1.24 25.99 21.80
N PRO A 304 0.91 25.57 23.05
CA PRO A 304 -0.34 25.99 23.69
C PRO A 304 -0.51 27.50 23.79
N GLN A 305 0.56 28.21 24.07
CA GLN A 305 0.51 29.69 24.17
C GLN A 305 0.11 30.31 22.82
N ARG A 306 0.77 29.91 21.73
CA ARG A 306 0.47 30.41 20.39
C ARG A 306 -0.94 30.03 19.92
N ALA A 307 -1.40 28.84 20.34
CA ALA A 307 -2.76 28.40 20.06
C ALA A 307 -3.81 29.32 20.73
N GLN A 308 -3.61 29.66 22.00
CA GLN A 308 -4.49 30.55 22.75
C GLN A 308 -4.53 31.97 22.17
N GLU A 309 -3.35 32.54 21.85
CA GLU A 309 -3.25 33.85 21.19
C GLU A 309 -4.08 33.88 19.89
N LEU A 310 -3.95 32.85 19.03
CA LEU A 310 -4.69 32.78 17.78
C LEU A 310 -6.19 32.54 17.96
N MET A 311 -6.60 31.83 19.01
CA MET A 311 -8.02 31.70 19.36
C MET A 311 -8.62 33.02 19.81
N GLU A 312 -7.91 33.80 20.66
CA GLU A 312 -8.31 35.12 21.07
C GLU A 312 -8.39 36.08 19.88
N ASP A 313 -7.36 36.10 19.02
CA ASP A 313 -7.30 36.92 17.81
C ASP A 313 -8.41 36.58 16.80
N SER A 314 -8.87 35.33 16.77
CA SER A 314 -9.95 34.90 15.88
C SER A 314 -11.31 35.47 16.28
N GLY A 315 -11.50 35.80 17.57
CA GLY A 315 -12.79 36.23 18.11
C GLY A 315 -13.86 35.12 18.15
N GLU A 316 -13.53 33.91 17.68
CA GLU A 316 -14.47 32.79 17.67
C GLU A 316 -14.49 32.06 19.02
N ARG A 317 -15.70 31.72 19.49
CA ARG A 317 -15.91 30.91 20.70
C ARG A 317 -16.67 29.65 20.31
N ILE A 318 -16.02 28.50 20.46
CA ILE A 318 -16.60 27.20 20.17
C ILE A 318 -16.44 26.32 21.41
N ASP A 319 -17.57 25.91 21.99
CA ASP A 319 -17.60 25.12 23.22
C ASP A 319 -17.30 23.64 22.94
N SER A 320 -17.69 23.14 21.78
CA SER A 320 -17.49 21.72 21.43
C SER A 320 -17.22 21.49 19.96
N ILE A 321 -16.38 20.48 19.66
CA ILE A 321 -16.07 20.00 18.33
C ILE A 321 -16.32 18.50 18.27
N ASN A 322 -17.08 18.05 17.28
CA ASN A 322 -17.21 16.63 16.96
C ASN A 322 -16.03 16.19 16.08
N LEU A 323 -15.16 15.31 16.59
CA LEU A 323 -14.05 14.71 15.87
C LEU A 323 -14.48 13.34 15.37
N THR A 324 -14.86 13.27 14.10
CA THR A 324 -15.22 12.02 13.44
C THR A 324 -13.97 11.23 13.05
N VAL A 325 -13.86 10.00 13.51
CA VAL A 325 -12.74 9.08 13.21
C VAL A 325 -13.24 8.02 12.23
N ASN A 326 -12.66 7.97 11.03
CA ASN A 326 -13.09 7.02 10.01
C ASN A 326 -12.31 5.68 9.99
N ASP A 327 -11.21 5.59 10.73
CA ASP A 327 -10.43 4.37 10.89
C ASP A 327 -10.07 4.16 12.37
N ARG A 328 -10.41 3.00 12.92
CA ARG A 328 -10.15 2.66 14.34
C ARG A 328 -8.67 2.71 14.71
N LYS A 329 -7.76 2.58 13.75
CA LYS A 329 -6.30 2.73 13.98
C LYS A 329 -5.91 4.12 14.47
N LEU A 330 -6.76 5.12 14.21
CA LEU A 330 -6.55 6.51 14.62
C LEU A 330 -7.15 6.87 15.97
N LEU A 331 -7.83 5.94 16.68
CA LEU A 331 -8.49 6.23 17.96
C LEU A 331 -7.53 6.73 19.04
N ALA A 332 -6.35 6.13 19.16
CA ALA A 332 -5.35 6.58 20.13
C ALA A 332 -4.89 8.02 19.84
N THR A 333 -4.75 8.38 18.57
CA THR A 333 -4.44 9.72 18.10
C THR A 333 -5.60 10.70 18.42
N ALA A 334 -6.85 10.26 18.18
CA ALA A 334 -8.05 11.07 18.50
C ALA A 334 -8.13 11.40 19.99
N GLU A 335 -7.85 10.45 20.87
CA GLU A 335 -7.84 10.68 22.31
C GLU A 335 -6.73 11.66 22.75
N GLN A 336 -5.54 11.60 22.13
CA GLN A 336 -4.48 12.58 22.38
C GLN A 336 -4.88 13.98 21.92
N ILE A 337 -5.54 14.11 20.76
CA ILE A 337 -6.07 15.38 20.25
C ILE A 337 -7.12 15.93 21.20
N LYS A 338 -8.09 15.11 21.61
CA LYS A 338 -9.13 15.46 22.57
C LYS A 338 -8.53 16.02 23.87
N GLN A 339 -7.60 15.29 24.48
CA GLN A 339 -6.94 15.74 25.71
C GLN A 339 -6.22 17.08 25.51
N SER A 340 -5.52 17.24 24.38
CA SER A 340 -4.75 18.45 24.09
C SER A 340 -5.65 19.65 23.83
N TRP A 341 -6.69 19.53 23.01
CA TRP A 341 -7.61 20.63 22.71
C TRP A 341 -8.43 21.02 23.95
N SER A 342 -8.89 20.03 24.72
CA SER A 342 -9.61 20.33 25.97
C SER A 342 -8.73 21.04 27.01
N LYS A 343 -7.49 20.59 27.20
CA LYS A 343 -6.55 21.18 28.16
C LYS A 343 -6.07 22.55 27.73
N ASN A 344 -5.73 22.75 26.48
CA ASN A 344 -5.04 23.95 26.01
C ASN A 344 -5.99 25.04 25.51
N LEU A 345 -7.18 24.68 25.03
CA LEU A 345 -8.15 25.60 24.40
C LEU A 345 -9.51 25.64 25.12
N GLY A 346 -9.74 24.75 26.10
CA GLY A 346 -11.04 24.65 26.78
C GLY A 346 -12.15 24.04 25.91
N ILE A 347 -11.84 23.46 24.72
CA ILE A 347 -12.83 22.94 23.80
C ILE A 347 -13.21 21.52 24.23
N ASN A 348 -14.50 21.22 24.38
CA ASN A 348 -14.98 19.86 24.59
C ASN A 348 -14.97 19.07 23.28
N VAL A 349 -14.12 18.05 23.17
CA VAL A 349 -14.03 17.21 21.96
C VAL A 349 -14.84 15.94 22.14
N ILE A 350 -15.81 15.73 21.24
CA ILE A 350 -16.65 14.53 21.17
C ILE A 350 -16.10 13.65 20.05
N ILE A 351 -15.65 12.43 20.38
CA ILE A 351 -15.15 11.48 19.38
C ILE A 351 -16.30 10.61 18.91
N THR A 352 -16.54 10.58 17.59
CA THR A 352 -17.47 9.65 16.92
C THR A 352 -16.71 8.76 15.94
N ILE A 353 -17.17 7.52 15.76
CA ILE A 353 -16.55 6.57 14.82
C ILE A 353 -17.55 6.30 13.71
N GLU A 354 -17.18 6.68 12.48
CA GLU A 354 -18.04 6.51 11.32
C GLU A 354 -17.24 5.99 10.12
N ASN A 355 -17.72 4.91 9.51
CA ASN A 355 -17.11 4.36 8.29
C ASN A 355 -17.47 5.16 7.04
N GLN A 356 -18.59 5.87 7.06
CA GLN A 356 -19.05 6.76 6.00
C GLN A 356 -19.19 8.17 6.55
N ILE A 357 -18.53 9.12 5.91
CA ILE A 357 -18.48 10.50 6.34
C ILE A 357 -19.64 11.26 5.67
N ASP A 358 -20.49 11.90 6.47
CA ASP A 358 -21.42 12.90 5.97
C ASP A 358 -20.66 14.23 5.76
N LYS A 359 -20.34 14.52 4.50
CA LYS A 359 -19.58 15.72 4.13
C LYS A 359 -20.32 17.04 4.34
N GLN A 360 -21.63 16.99 4.52
CA GLN A 360 -22.44 18.18 4.70
C GLN A 360 -22.52 18.59 6.19
N ASN A 361 -22.39 17.61 7.08
CA ASN A 361 -22.63 17.81 8.50
C ASN A 361 -21.53 17.21 9.38
N PHE A 362 -20.33 17.76 9.27
CA PHE A 362 -19.21 17.41 10.15
C PHE A 362 -18.51 18.67 10.68
N ASP A 363 -17.72 18.53 11.75
CA ASP A 363 -16.84 19.57 12.26
C ASP A 363 -15.40 19.32 11.84
N ALA A 364 -14.86 18.21 12.28
CA ALA A 364 -13.50 17.76 11.98
C ALA A 364 -13.48 16.26 11.75
N ILE A 365 -12.66 15.80 10.77
CA ILE A 365 -12.51 14.40 10.42
C ILE A 365 -11.06 14.01 10.63
N LEU A 366 -10.79 13.04 11.49
CA LEU A 366 -9.48 12.40 11.59
C LEU A 366 -9.46 11.17 10.68
N ALA A 367 -8.68 11.25 9.61
CA ALA A 367 -8.63 10.24 8.55
C ALA A 367 -7.24 10.07 7.95
N PHE A 368 -7.06 9.00 7.19
CA PHE A 368 -5.95 8.87 6.27
C PHE A 368 -6.24 9.57 4.96
N GLY A 369 -5.31 10.43 4.54
CA GLY A 369 -5.29 11.02 3.20
C GLY A 369 -4.37 10.22 2.29
N THR A 370 -4.72 10.12 1.01
CA THR A 370 -3.92 9.44 -0.01
C THR A 370 -2.85 10.38 -0.57
N ILE A 371 -1.66 9.85 -0.83
CA ILE A 371 -0.58 10.54 -1.53
C ILE A 371 -0.54 10.01 -2.96
N PRO A 372 -0.88 10.83 -3.97
CA PRO A 372 -0.78 10.42 -5.36
C PRO A 372 0.68 10.31 -5.82
N HIS A 373 0.94 9.47 -6.82
CA HIS A 373 2.27 9.32 -7.41
C HIS A 373 2.79 10.57 -8.11
N ASP A 374 1.89 11.35 -8.71
CA ASP A 374 2.17 12.69 -9.22
C ASP A 374 1.81 13.70 -8.13
N PRO A 375 2.54 14.80 -7.96
CA PRO A 375 2.21 15.82 -6.95
C PRO A 375 0.90 16.57 -7.23
N ASP A 376 0.14 16.21 -8.25
CA ASP A 376 -1.17 16.76 -8.54
C ASP A 376 -2.15 16.55 -7.38
N GLN A 377 -2.57 17.65 -6.78
CA GLN A 377 -3.46 17.69 -5.64
C GLN A 377 -4.87 18.19 -5.98
N TYR A 378 -5.17 18.39 -7.27
CA TYR A 378 -6.43 18.97 -7.76
C TYR A 378 -7.66 18.22 -7.24
N TYR A 379 -7.63 16.91 -7.29
CA TYR A 379 -8.73 16.04 -6.88
C TYR A 379 -9.11 16.22 -5.41
N PHE A 380 -8.15 16.60 -4.55
CA PHE A 380 -8.36 16.67 -3.11
C PHE A 380 -8.64 18.08 -2.59
N TRP A 381 -8.16 19.12 -3.29
CA TRP A 381 -8.16 20.48 -2.76
C TRP A 381 -8.83 21.53 -3.63
N HIS A 382 -9.12 21.25 -4.91
CA HIS A 382 -9.76 22.23 -5.78
C HIS A 382 -11.23 22.42 -5.39
N SER A 383 -11.71 23.67 -5.39
CA SER A 383 -13.06 24.04 -4.94
C SER A 383 -14.18 23.32 -5.71
N THR A 384 -13.98 23.03 -7.00
CA THR A 384 -14.97 22.30 -7.82
C THR A 384 -15.08 20.82 -7.50
N GLN A 385 -14.17 20.28 -6.70
CA GLN A 385 -14.13 18.84 -6.37
C GLN A 385 -14.96 18.51 -5.11
N SER A 386 -16.23 18.88 -5.11
CA SER A 386 -17.14 18.73 -3.95
C SER A 386 -17.22 17.30 -3.39
N ASN A 387 -16.97 16.28 -4.23
CA ASN A 387 -17.01 14.88 -3.79
C ASN A 387 -15.74 14.40 -3.08
N THR A 388 -14.61 15.04 -3.27
CA THR A 388 -13.30 14.57 -2.79
C THR A 388 -12.55 15.59 -1.96
N ASN A 389 -12.84 16.88 -2.12
CA ASN A 389 -12.40 17.92 -1.19
C ASN A 389 -13.13 17.75 0.14
N LEU A 390 -12.48 17.06 1.08
CA LEU A 390 -13.08 16.72 2.39
C LEU A 390 -13.30 17.94 3.28
N THR A 391 -12.61 19.03 3.04
CA THR A 391 -12.62 20.22 3.90
C THR A 391 -13.63 21.27 3.48
N ASN A 392 -14.27 21.11 2.33
CA ASN A 392 -15.09 22.14 1.68
C ASN A 392 -14.30 23.45 1.42
N PHE A 393 -12.97 23.36 1.40
CA PHE A 393 -12.10 24.52 1.28
C PHE A 393 -12.18 25.12 -0.12
N GLN A 394 -12.25 26.47 -0.16
CA GLN A 394 -12.31 27.25 -1.40
C GLN A 394 -11.33 28.41 -1.29
N ASP A 395 -10.39 28.50 -2.23
CA ASP A 395 -9.43 29.60 -2.33
C ASP A 395 -8.99 29.72 -3.79
N GLU A 396 -9.27 30.88 -4.41
CA GLU A 396 -9.00 31.13 -5.84
C GLU A 396 -7.50 31.02 -6.19
N ARG A 397 -6.60 31.35 -5.27
CA ARG A 397 -5.16 31.24 -5.47
C ARG A 397 -4.73 29.78 -5.52
N ILE A 398 -5.25 28.97 -4.60
CA ILE A 398 -4.96 27.53 -4.54
C ILE A 398 -5.55 26.84 -5.77
N ASP A 399 -6.79 27.17 -6.15
CA ASP A 399 -7.42 26.64 -7.36
C ASP A 399 -6.56 26.93 -8.61
N LYS A 400 -6.10 28.18 -8.77
CA LYS A 400 -5.23 28.57 -9.87
C LYS A 400 -3.91 27.77 -9.90
N LEU A 401 -3.24 27.61 -8.75
CA LEU A 401 -2.01 26.80 -8.67
C LEU A 401 -2.26 25.34 -9.02
N LEU A 402 -3.40 24.78 -8.61
CA LEU A 402 -3.79 23.42 -8.96
C LEU A 402 -4.05 23.26 -10.46
N GLU A 403 -4.69 24.24 -11.10
CA GLU A 403 -4.94 24.25 -12.54
C GLU A 403 -3.64 24.42 -13.35
N GLU A 404 -2.77 25.36 -12.98
CA GLU A 404 -1.49 25.60 -13.63
C GLU A 404 -0.54 24.40 -13.50
N GLY A 405 -0.44 23.80 -12.30
CA GLY A 405 0.41 22.63 -12.06
C GLY A 405 0.05 21.40 -12.89
N ARG A 406 -1.18 21.30 -13.36
CA ARG A 406 -1.64 20.23 -14.27
C ARG A 406 -1.28 20.46 -15.72
N GLN A 407 -1.07 21.70 -16.13
CA GLN A 407 -0.84 22.08 -17.53
C GLN A 407 0.64 22.21 -17.86
N LEU A 408 1.50 22.49 -16.87
CA LEU A 408 2.93 22.69 -17.06
C LEU A 408 3.68 21.37 -17.21
N PHE A 409 4.60 21.30 -18.19
CA PHE A 409 5.51 20.18 -18.39
C PHE A 409 6.93 20.49 -17.96
N ASP A 410 7.32 21.78 -17.94
CA ASP A 410 8.63 22.14 -17.39
C ASP A 410 8.72 21.73 -15.92
N HIS A 411 9.71 20.91 -15.63
CA HIS A 411 9.85 20.29 -14.32
C HIS A 411 10.14 21.31 -13.22
N GLN A 412 10.91 22.36 -13.52
CA GLN A 412 11.28 23.37 -12.53
C GLN A 412 10.13 24.34 -12.27
N GLU A 413 9.44 24.77 -13.30
CA GLU A 413 8.24 25.62 -13.17
C GLU A 413 7.15 24.89 -12.40
N ARG A 414 6.87 23.63 -12.76
CA ARG A 414 5.89 22.80 -12.08
C ARG A 414 6.25 22.55 -10.62
N LYS A 415 7.55 22.37 -10.31
CA LYS A 415 8.05 22.26 -8.94
C LYS A 415 7.74 23.53 -8.13
N ASN A 416 8.00 24.69 -8.68
CA ASN A 416 7.74 25.98 -8.02
C ASN A 416 6.25 26.12 -7.70
N ILE A 417 5.35 25.78 -8.64
CA ILE A 417 3.91 25.80 -8.43
C ILE A 417 3.49 24.90 -7.24
N TYR A 418 3.96 23.66 -7.18
CA TYR A 418 3.59 22.77 -6.07
C TYR A 418 4.27 23.13 -4.76
N GLN A 419 5.42 23.79 -4.76
CA GLN A 419 6.03 24.32 -3.55
C GLN A 419 5.21 25.50 -2.99
N ASP A 420 4.72 26.39 -3.86
CA ASP A 420 3.85 27.49 -3.51
C ASP A 420 2.48 26.96 -3.03
N LEU A 421 1.90 25.98 -3.73
CA LEU A 421 0.68 25.30 -3.30
C LEU A 421 0.78 24.79 -1.85
N GLN A 422 1.86 24.08 -1.53
CA GLN A 422 2.07 23.56 -0.16
C GLN A 422 2.18 24.70 0.85
N ARG A 423 2.90 25.77 0.51
CA ARG A 423 3.06 26.91 1.40
C ARG A 423 1.70 27.56 1.70
N TYR A 424 0.89 27.85 0.68
CA TYR A 424 -0.41 28.51 0.86
C TYR A 424 -1.42 27.58 1.53
N LEU A 425 -1.48 26.33 1.13
CA LEU A 425 -2.39 25.35 1.74
C LEU A 425 -2.15 25.21 3.25
N LEU A 426 -0.89 25.13 3.66
CA LEU A 426 -0.54 25.05 5.07
C LEU A 426 -0.76 26.36 5.82
N GLU A 427 -0.56 27.50 5.15
CA GLU A 427 -0.87 28.80 5.73
C GLU A 427 -2.39 28.97 5.97
N GLU A 428 -3.22 28.51 5.04
CA GLU A 428 -4.68 28.54 5.18
C GLU A 428 -5.21 27.47 6.17
N SER A 429 -4.44 26.43 6.42
CA SER A 429 -4.69 25.38 7.41
C SER A 429 -6.09 24.73 7.33
N PRO A 430 -6.58 24.32 6.15
CA PRO A 430 -7.84 23.59 6.05
C PRO A 430 -7.71 22.17 6.60
N ALA A 431 -6.49 21.65 6.73
CA ALA A 431 -6.19 20.39 7.37
C ALA A 431 -4.93 20.49 8.25
N ILE A 432 -4.88 19.65 9.28
CA ILE A 432 -3.76 19.53 10.22
C ILE A 432 -3.06 18.20 9.94
N PHE A 433 -1.92 18.24 9.26
CA PHE A 433 -1.14 17.05 8.92
C PHE A 433 -0.39 16.54 10.15
N LEU A 434 -0.46 15.23 10.40
CA LEU A 434 0.06 14.60 11.61
C LEU A 434 1.28 13.73 11.35
N SER A 435 1.08 12.56 10.75
CA SER A 435 2.15 11.58 10.55
C SER A 435 1.92 10.70 9.33
N TYR A 436 3.02 10.13 8.84
CA TYR A 436 2.98 8.99 7.94
C TYR A 436 2.80 7.71 8.77
N PRO A 437 1.94 6.79 8.36
CA PRO A 437 1.78 5.54 9.08
C PRO A 437 3.02 4.66 8.94
N THR A 438 3.33 3.94 10.00
CA THR A 438 4.42 2.96 10.03
C THR A 438 3.85 1.57 9.78
N LEU A 439 4.53 0.80 8.93
CA LEU A 439 4.25 -0.59 8.65
C LEU A 439 5.38 -1.47 9.19
N TYR A 440 5.03 -2.46 10.00
CA TYR A 440 5.94 -3.48 10.49
C TYR A 440 5.78 -4.76 9.68
N THR A 441 6.85 -5.21 9.06
CA THR A 441 6.94 -6.54 8.48
C THR A 441 7.57 -7.46 9.50
N ILE A 442 6.83 -8.44 9.97
CA ILE A 442 7.23 -9.40 11.02
C ILE A 442 7.30 -10.77 10.38
N SER A 443 8.46 -11.40 10.38
CA SER A 443 8.69 -12.72 9.77
C SER A 443 9.43 -13.67 10.70
N ARG A 444 9.16 -14.97 10.56
CA ARG A 444 9.94 -16.02 11.25
C ARG A 444 11.30 -16.17 10.59
N ILE A 445 12.35 -16.30 11.40
CA ILE A 445 13.68 -16.70 10.95
C ILE A 445 13.65 -18.23 10.83
N LYS A 446 13.86 -18.75 9.61
CA LYS A 446 13.95 -20.20 9.32
C LYS A 446 15.36 -20.71 9.55
#